data_1772e09ee53f928731af552f51c85ef9
#
_entry.id   1772e09ee53f928731af552f51c85ef9
#
_cell.length_a   1.000
_cell.length_b   1.000
_cell.length_c   1.000
_cell.angle_alpha   90.00
_cell.angle_beta   90.00
_cell.angle_gamma   90.00
#
_symmetry.space_group_name_H-M   'P 1'
#
loop_
_entity.id
_entity.type
_entity.pdbx_description
1 polymer ?
#
loop_
_entity_poly.entity_id
_entity_poly.type
_entity_poly.pdbx_seq_one_letter_code
_entity_poly.pdbx_strand_id
1 'polypeptide(L)'
;MSDTMTNVEKSVRSTYSLAALQRQESLCCPVTYDPKYLKVIPQDVLDRDYGCGDPSQFLRPGDTVLDLGSGGGKICFIAAQVVGPTGRVIGVDMNDDMLTLAIQSKSAVSTAIGYDNIEFRKGMIQDLQLDLSDTEAFLLNHPVASIAEFQNLQAHQEQQRRQRPLVADESVDVIVSNCVLNLVRAGDKARLFSEMFRVLRMGGRVAISDIVSDEEVPQDLQNDPELWSGCISGAWREDAFVEAFERAGFFGIQLAKRDSVPWRTVKGIEFRSVTIVAHKGKQGPCLERNQALIYAGPWKQVVDDDGHVFVRGKRMAVCDKTFRIMTQVNGPYAKDIFGIEPRKEVPVTEAKSFSCKGIAFRDPRQSKGLDYDATMDGSSSCTTDGCC
;
A
#
# COMPACT_ATOMS: atom_id res chain seq x y z
N MET A 1 -21.93 -23.08 12.84
CA MET A 1 -20.81 -22.34 12.24
C MET A 1 -21.21 -21.01 11.57
N SER A 2 -22.50 -20.72 11.30
CA SER A 2 -22.91 -19.44 10.65
C SER A 2 -23.13 -18.27 11.60
N ASP A 3 -23.32 -18.48 12.89
CA ASP A 3 -23.66 -17.42 13.85
C ASP A 3 -22.46 -16.58 14.33
N THR A 4 -21.27 -17.16 14.34
CA THR A 4 -20.05 -16.47 14.77
C THR A 4 -19.53 -15.46 13.73
N MET A 5 -19.70 -15.74 12.43
CA MET A 5 -19.18 -14.88 11.36
C MET A 5 -19.96 -13.56 11.23
N THR A 6 -21.26 -13.54 11.49
CA THR A 6 -22.11 -12.34 11.45
C THR A 6 -21.85 -11.42 12.64
N ASN A 7 -21.28 -11.95 13.72
CA ASN A 7 -21.06 -11.21 14.97
C ASN A 7 -19.83 -10.29 14.92
N VAL A 8 -18.80 -10.64 14.16
CA VAL A 8 -17.52 -9.90 14.09
C VAL A 8 -17.70 -8.51 13.45
N GLU A 9 -18.30 -8.42 12.27
CA GLU A 9 -18.52 -7.12 11.60
C GLU A 9 -19.44 -6.22 12.41
N LYS A 10 -20.47 -6.81 13.04
CA LYS A 10 -21.36 -6.05 13.93
C LYS A 10 -20.61 -5.53 15.14
N SER A 11 -19.73 -6.33 15.75
CA SER A 11 -18.91 -5.92 16.88
C SER A 11 -17.96 -4.81 16.48
N VAL A 12 -17.21 -4.94 15.39
CA VAL A 12 -16.32 -3.92 14.85
C VAL A 12 -17.10 -2.63 14.60
N ARG A 13 -18.22 -2.70 13.87
CA ARG A 13 -19.05 -1.50 13.60
C ARG A 13 -19.51 -0.82 14.88
N SER A 14 -20.03 -1.57 15.85
CA SER A 14 -20.52 -1.00 17.11
C SER A 14 -19.39 -0.36 17.94
N THR A 15 -18.24 -1.02 18.01
CA THR A 15 -17.06 -0.52 18.74
C THR A 15 -16.56 0.79 18.14
N TYR A 16 -16.40 0.85 16.80
CA TYR A 16 -15.91 2.07 16.14
C TYR A 16 -16.95 3.17 16.05
N SER A 17 -18.26 2.86 16.05
CA SER A 17 -19.31 3.89 16.24
C SER A 17 -19.22 4.57 17.62
N LEU A 18 -19.00 3.80 18.68
CA LEU A 18 -18.74 4.36 20.01
C LEU A 18 -17.43 5.15 20.04
N ALA A 19 -16.39 4.62 19.38
CA ALA A 19 -15.08 5.25 19.29
C ALA A 19 -15.10 6.57 18.50
N ALA A 20 -16.03 6.74 17.57
CA ALA A 20 -16.26 8.01 16.86
C ALA A 20 -16.91 9.09 17.75
N LEU A 21 -17.66 8.68 18.76
CA LEU A 21 -18.32 9.59 19.68
C LEU A 21 -17.46 9.94 20.90
N GLN A 22 -16.71 8.95 21.40
CA GLN A 22 -15.88 9.08 22.60
C GLN A 22 -14.60 8.26 22.46
N ARG A 23 -13.47 8.85 22.89
CA ARG A 23 -12.17 8.19 22.90
C ARG A 23 -12.22 6.84 23.62
N GLN A 24 -11.68 5.80 22.96
CA GLN A 24 -11.55 4.44 23.50
C GLN A 24 -10.07 4.15 23.77
N GLU A 25 -9.64 4.23 25.03
CA GLU A 25 -8.22 4.03 25.40
C GLU A 25 -7.71 2.63 25.08
N SER A 26 -8.57 1.62 25.13
CA SER A 26 -8.23 0.23 24.81
C SER A 26 -7.81 -0.02 23.35
N LEU A 27 -8.17 0.90 22.44
CA LEU A 27 -7.83 0.86 21.03
C LEU A 27 -6.58 1.68 20.70
N CYS A 28 -6.07 2.49 21.63
CA CYS A 28 -4.98 3.41 21.37
C CYS A 28 -3.62 2.70 21.37
N CYS A 29 -2.88 2.80 20.27
CA CYS A 29 -1.46 2.49 20.22
C CYS A 29 -0.65 3.81 20.32
N PRO A 30 0.48 3.84 21.02
CA PRO A 30 1.34 5.02 21.04
C PRO A 30 2.02 5.20 19.68
N VAL A 31 1.62 6.22 18.93
CA VAL A 31 2.22 6.56 17.63
C VAL A 31 2.72 7.99 17.65
N THR A 32 3.92 8.21 17.11
CA THR A 32 4.49 9.54 16.94
C THR A 32 4.38 9.97 15.49
N TYR A 33 3.64 11.05 15.25
CA TYR A 33 3.53 11.71 13.94
C TYR A 33 4.36 13.00 13.93
N ASP A 34 4.70 13.50 12.74
CA ASP A 34 5.36 14.81 12.62
C ASP A 34 4.39 15.92 13.11
N PRO A 35 4.74 16.64 14.19
CA PRO A 35 3.85 17.62 14.81
C PRO A 35 3.40 18.74 13.87
N LYS A 36 4.17 19.01 12.80
CA LYS A 36 3.83 20.06 11.84
C LYS A 36 2.50 19.79 11.14
N TYR A 37 2.20 18.51 10.83
CA TYR A 37 0.97 18.12 10.14
C TYR A 37 -0.24 18.02 11.07
N LEU A 38 -0.04 17.92 12.39
CA LEU A 38 -1.13 17.83 13.35
C LEU A 38 -1.80 19.17 13.65
N LYS A 39 -1.11 20.29 13.41
CA LYS A 39 -1.56 21.64 13.82
C LYS A 39 -2.88 22.09 13.22
N VAL A 40 -3.22 21.61 12.03
CA VAL A 40 -4.43 21.99 11.28
C VAL A 40 -5.56 21.00 11.47
N ILE A 41 -5.30 19.87 12.16
CA ILE A 41 -6.29 18.81 12.37
C ILE A 41 -7.09 19.11 13.62
N PRO A 42 -8.43 19.08 13.56
CA PRO A 42 -9.28 19.30 14.74
C PRO A 42 -8.96 18.32 15.87
N GLN A 43 -9.03 18.78 17.11
CA GLN A 43 -8.70 17.99 18.29
C GLN A 43 -9.56 16.72 18.40
N ASP A 44 -10.82 16.79 18.03
CA ASP A 44 -11.75 15.66 18.01
C ASP A 44 -11.27 14.50 17.13
N VAL A 45 -10.62 14.80 16.01
CA VAL A 45 -10.02 13.79 15.14
C VAL A 45 -8.74 13.21 15.75
N LEU A 46 -7.91 14.06 16.37
CA LEU A 46 -6.69 13.61 17.04
C LEU A 46 -6.98 12.71 18.23
N ASP A 47 -8.02 13.00 18.99
CA ASP A 47 -8.43 12.25 20.18
C ASP A 47 -9.06 10.89 19.84
N ARG A 48 -9.62 10.76 18.63
CA ARG A 48 -10.34 9.57 18.16
C ARG A 48 -9.58 8.83 17.04
N ASP A 49 -8.26 8.86 17.11
CA ASP A 49 -7.37 8.11 16.24
C ASP A 49 -6.91 6.82 16.91
N TYR A 50 -7.01 5.72 16.19
CA TYR A 50 -6.75 4.36 16.66
C TYR A 50 -5.70 3.63 15.82
N GLY A 51 -4.85 4.37 15.13
CA GLY A 51 -3.76 3.82 14.34
C GLY A 51 -2.62 3.26 15.20
N CYS A 52 -1.82 2.37 14.63
CA CYS A 52 -0.66 1.75 15.28
C CYS A 52 0.68 2.10 14.64
N GLY A 53 0.67 2.91 13.58
CA GLY A 53 1.87 3.36 12.88
C GLY A 53 1.65 4.68 12.13
N ASP A 54 2.67 5.14 11.41
CA ASP A 54 2.60 6.32 10.55
C ASP A 54 2.96 5.98 9.10
N PRO A 55 2.00 5.50 8.29
CA PRO A 55 2.24 5.21 6.88
C PRO A 55 2.41 6.46 6.02
N SER A 56 2.10 7.65 6.55
CA SER A 56 2.20 8.92 5.82
C SER A 56 3.64 9.30 5.44
N GLN A 57 4.64 8.73 6.14
CA GLN A 57 6.06 8.92 5.84
C GLN A 57 6.48 8.40 4.45
N PHE A 58 5.66 7.56 3.84
CA PHE A 58 5.93 6.96 2.52
C PHE A 58 5.18 7.67 1.39
N LEU A 59 4.48 8.78 1.68
CA LEU A 59 3.81 9.62 0.70
C LEU A 59 4.78 10.60 0.03
N ARG A 60 4.43 11.03 -1.18
CA ARG A 60 5.23 11.97 -1.98
C ARG A 60 4.36 13.11 -2.49
N PRO A 61 4.93 14.31 -2.70
CA PRO A 61 4.22 15.39 -3.37
C PRO A 61 3.61 14.93 -4.71
N GLY A 62 2.35 15.28 -4.95
CA GLY A 62 1.61 14.95 -6.16
C GLY A 62 0.97 13.56 -6.19
N ASP A 63 1.18 12.70 -5.18
CA ASP A 63 0.52 11.37 -5.13
C ASP A 63 -1.00 11.47 -5.10
N THR A 64 -1.66 10.53 -5.76
CA THR A 64 -3.04 10.15 -5.50
C THR A 64 -3.04 9.04 -4.45
N VAL A 65 -3.50 9.35 -3.24
CA VAL A 65 -3.51 8.48 -2.07
C VAL A 65 -4.87 7.83 -1.89
N LEU A 66 -4.89 6.55 -1.57
CA LEU A 66 -6.06 5.84 -1.06
C LEU A 66 -5.77 5.40 0.38
N ASP A 67 -6.58 5.86 1.33
CA ASP A 67 -6.53 5.46 2.74
C ASP A 67 -7.63 4.44 3.03
N LEU A 68 -7.23 3.22 3.34
CA LEU A 68 -8.13 2.09 3.63
C LEU A 68 -8.47 2.06 5.11
N GLY A 69 -9.77 2.23 5.43
CA GLY A 69 -10.26 2.37 6.79
C GLY A 69 -9.87 3.72 7.37
N SER A 70 -10.25 4.79 6.68
CA SER A 70 -9.82 6.17 6.98
C SER A 70 -10.30 6.69 8.33
N GLY A 71 -11.30 6.04 8.96
CA GLY A 71 -11.85 6.44 10.25
C GLY A 71 -12.24 7.91 10.27
N GLY A 72 -11.85 8.64 11.34
CA GLY A 72 -12.06 10.08 11.47
C GLY A 72 -11.23 10.97 10.56
N GLY A 73 -10.42 10.39 9.65
CA GLY A 73 -9.71 11.10 8.59
C GLY A 73 -8.30 11.59 8.94
N LYS A 74 -7.73 11.24 10.09
CA LYS A 74 -6.42 11.77 10.51
C LYS A 74 -5.33 11.53 9.48
N ILE A 75 -5.17 10.29 8.99
CA ILE A 75 -4.15 9.97 7.97
C ILE A 75 -4.45 10.71 6.66
N CYS A 76 -5.72 10.81 6.25
CA CYS A 76 -6.12 11.60 5.09
C CYS A 76 -5.72 13.08 5.23
N PHE A 77 -5.88 13.69 6.41
CA PHE A 77 -5.53 15.10 6.66
C PHE A 77 -4.01 15.32 6.69
N ILE A 78 -3.24 14.36 7.19
CA ILE A 78 -1.78 14.37 7.09
C ILE A 78 -1.37 14.21 5.62
N ALA A 79 -1.94 13.23 4.93
CA ALA A 79 -1.66 12.93 3.53
C ALA A 79 -1.92 14.14 2.62
N ALA A 80 -3.04 14.85 2.82
CA ALA A 80 -3.39 16.04 2.05
C ALA A 80 -2.28 17.11 2.09
N GLN A 81 -1.69 17.31 3.27
CA GLN A 81 -0.59 18.26 3.44
C GLN A 81 0.72 17.77 2.81
N VAL A 82 1.01 16.46 2.86
CA VAL A 82 2.22 15.86 2.28
C VAL A 82 2.18 15.90 0.76
N VAL A 83 1.04 15.50 0.16
CA VAL A 83 0.91 15.43 -1.30
C VAL A 83 0.72 16.81 -1.95
N GLY A 84 0.27 17.79 -1.17
CA GLY A 84 0.10 19.17 -1.62
C GLY A 84 -1.09 19.37 -2.58
N PRO A 85 -1.22 20.59 -3.15
CA PRO A 85 -2.41 20.97 -3.94
C PRO A 85 -2.54 20.23 -5.28
N THR A 86 -1.48 19.59 -5.77
CA THR A 86 -1.50 18.80 -7.01
C THR A 86 -1.79 17.32 -6.77
N GLY A 87 -1.71 16.87 -5.52
CA GLY A 87 -2.08 15.51 -5.12
C GLY A 87 -3.56 15.39 -4.81
N ARG A 88 -4.00 14.17 -4.54
CA ARG A 88 -5.39 13.84 -4.18
C ARG A 88 -5.41 12.79 -3.07
N VAL A 89 -6.35 12.89 -2.15
CA VAL A 89 -6.54 11.91 -1.08
C VAL A 89 -7.97 11.38 -1.10
N ILE A 90 -8.11 10.07 -1.12
CA ILE A 90 -9.38 9.35 -1.05
C ILE A 90 -9.37 8.51 0.22
N GLY A 91 -10.24 8.81 1.18
CA GLY A 91 -10.47 7.99 2.36
C GLY A 91 -11.66 7.07 2.14
N VAL A 92 -11.52 5.79 2.41
CA VAL A 92 -12.62 4.80 2.36
C VAL A 92 -12.83 4.22 3.74
N ASP A 93 -14.07 4.29 4.23
CA ASP A 93 -14.50 3.64 5.46
C ASP A 93 -15.94 3.11 5.31
N MET A 94 -16.30 2.11 6.12
CA MET A 94 -17.67 1.56 6.17
C MET A 94 -18.51 2.12 7.29
N ASN A 95 -17.91 2.81 8.25
CA ASN A 95 -18.56 3.30 9.47
C ASN A 95 -19.09 4.72 9.28
N ASP A 96 -20.40 4.90 9.42
CA ASP A 96 -21.07 6.18 9.20
C ASP A 96 -20.64 7.27 10.20
N ASP A 97 -20.44 6.89 11.46
CA ASP A 97 -20.11 7.84 12.53
C ASP A 97 -18.66 8.35 12.35
N MET A 98 -17.73 7.46 11.95
CA MET A 98 -16.35 7.82 11.61
C MET A 98 -16.30 8.72 10.36
N LEU A 99 -17.03 8.37 9.31
CA LEU A 99 -17.11 9.20 8.10
C LEU A 99 -17.76 10.57 8.39
N THR A 100 -18.75 10.61 9.26
CA THR A 100 -19.36 11.87 9.68
C THR A 100 -18.34 12.80 10.35
N LEU A 101 -17.52 12.27 11.28
CA LEU A 101 -16.43 13.00 11.91
C LEU A 101 -15.42 13.52 10.87
N ALA A 102 -15.02 12.67 9.94
CA ALA A 102 -14.06 13.00 8.88
C ALA A 102 -14.62 14.11 7.95
N ILE A 103 -15.85 13.96 7.47
CA ILE A 103 -16.51 14.91 6.56
C ILE A 103 -16.72 16.27 7.22
N GLN A 104 -17.16 16.30 8.48
CA GLN A 104 -17.34 17.54 9.25
C GLN A 104 -16.02 18.28 9.47
N SER A 105 -14.92 17.54 9.68
CA SER A 105 -13.59 18.09 9.93
C SER A 105 -12.90 18.59 8.65
N LYS A 106 -13.27 18.05 7.48
CA LYS A 106 -12.65 18.35 6.18
C LYS A 106 -12.61 19.85 5.88
N SER A 107 -13.71 20.57 6.05
CA SER A 107 -13.78 22.00 5.70
C SER A 107 -12.79 22.85 6.49
N ALA A 108 -12.64 22.58 7.79
CA ALA A 108 -11.67 23.29 8.63
C ALA A 108 -10.23 23.03 8.19
N VAL A 109 -9.89 21.77 7.89
CA VAL A 109 -8.55 21.39 7.40
C VAL A 109 -8.28 22.02 6.04
N SER A 110 -9.20 21.89 5.07
CA SER A 110 -9.03 22.45 3.72
C SER A 110 -8.86 23.98 3.75
N THR A 111 -9.58 24.66 4.62
CA THR A 111 -9.40 26.10 4.84
C THR A 111 -8.01 26.42 5.42
N ALA A 112 -7.56 25.66 6.40
CA ALA A 112 -6.26 25.88 7.04
C ALA A 112 -5.07 25.63 6.11
N ILE A 113 -5.15 24.65 5.22
CA ILE A 113 -4.09 24.34 4.24
C ILE A 113 -4.21 25.16 2.94
N GLY A 114 -5.36 25.79 2.68
CA GLY A 114 -5.60 26.67 1.53
C GLY A 114 -6.02 25.96 0.24
N TYR A 115 -6.36 24.66 0.27
CA TYR A 115 -6.87 23.88 -0.87
C TYR A 115 -7.73 22.70 -0.40
N ASP A 116 -8.55 22.16 -1.31
CA ASP A 116 -9.38 20.97 -1.07
C ASP A 116 -9.01 19.85 -2.05
N ASN A 117 -8.28 18.87 -1.55
CA ASN A 117 -7.84 17.69 -2.31
C ASN A 117 -8.25 16.38 -1.64
N ILE A 118 -9.23 16.42 -0.71
CA ILE A 118 -9.67 15.28 0.11
C ILE A 118 -11.08 14.86 -0.27
N GLU A 119 -11.31 13.59 -0.40
CA GLU A 119 -12.61 12.98 -0.63
C GLU A 119 -12.80 11.79 0.31
N PHE A 120 -13.98 11.67 0.94
CA PHE A 120 -14.35 10.49 1.74
C PHE A 120 -15.47 9.73 1.04
N ARG A 121 -15.35 8.40 1.01
CA ARG A 121 -16.28 7.47 0.35
C ARG A 121 -16.69 6.37 1.31
N LYS A 122 -17.98 6.00 1.27
CA LYS A 122 -18.49 4.88 2.04
C LYS A 122 -18.34 3.57 1.28
N GLY A 123 -17.55 2.65 1.81
CA GLY A 123 -17.30 1.36 1.17
C GLY A 123 -16.58 0.37 2.07
N MET A 124 -16.53 -0.88 1.65
CA MET A 124 -15.73 -1.91 2.30
C MET A 124 -14.35 -1.98 1.66
N ILE A 125 -13.30 -2.01 2.46
CA ILE A 125 -11.92 -2.03 1.94
C ILE A 125 -11.59 -3.31 1.17
N GLN A 126 -12.28 -4.41 1.43
CA GLN A 126 -12.17 -5.67 0.68
C GLN A 126 -13.04 -5.71 -0.59
N ASP A 127 -13.83 -4.67 -0.87
CA ASP A 127 -14.66 -4.53 -2.08
C ASP A 127 -14.69 -3.07 -2.55
N LEU A 128 -13.57 -2.60 -3.08
CA LEU A 128 -13.41 -1.23 -3.57
C LEU A 128 -14.13 -0.96 -4.90
N GLN A 129 -14.88 -1.93 -5.40
CA GLN A 129 -15.75 -1.76 -6.55
C GLN A 129 -17.16 -1.30 -6.14
N LEU A 130 -17.62 -1.63 -4.92
CA LEU A 130 -18.97 -1.36 -4.46
C LEU A 130 -19.06 -0.05 -3.68
N ASP A 131 -19.86 0.90 -4.18
CA ASP A 131 -20.26 2.12 -3.46
C ASP A 131 -21.47 1.81 -2.57
N LEU A 132 -21.27 1.86 -1.25
CA LEU A 132 -22.33 1.61 -0.30
C LEU A 132 -23.34 2.78 -0.23
N SER A 133 -22.92 4.00 -0.51
CA SER A 133 -23.83 5.16 -0.57
C SER A 133 -24.81 5.05 -1.75
N ASP A 134 -24.32 4.62 -2.93
CA ASP A 134 -25.17 4.34 -4.10
C ASP A 134 -26.12 3.18 -3.79
N THR A 135 -25.63 2.13 -3.14
CA THR A 135 -26.47 0.99 -2.70
C THR A 135 -27.58 1.42 -1.74
N GLU A 136 -27.26 2.26 -0.75
CA GLU A 136 -28.25 2.80 0.21
C GLU A 136 -29.28 3.68 -0.49
N ALA A 137 -28.85 4.56 -1.39
CA ALA A 137 -29.76 5.38 -2.19
C ALA A 137 -30.71 4.55 -3.05
N PHE A 138 -30.22 3.44 -3.64
CA PHE A 138 -31.05 2.48 -4.36
C PHE A 138 -32.09 1.83 -3.45
N LEU A 139 -31.68 1.34 -2.27
CA LEU A 139 -32.57 0.67 -1.30
C LEU A 139 -33.66 1.56 -0.76
N LEU A 140 -33.46 2.88 -0.64
CA LEU A 140 -34.49 3.84 -0.23
C LEU A 140 -35.69 3.83 -1.20
N ASN A 141 -35.44 3.61 -2.49
CA ASN A 141 -36.48 3.60 -3.51
C ASN A 141 -36.91 2.18 -3.91
N HIS A 142 -36.12 1.17 -3.59
CA HIS A 142 -36.33 -0.23 -3.98
C HIS A 142 -36.07 -1.14 -2.77
N PRO A 143 -36.94 -1.11 -1.75
CA PRO A 143 -36.78 -1.95 -0.57
C PRO A 143 -36.87 -3.43 -0.93
N VAL A 144 -36.08 -4.27 -0.25
CA VAL A 144 -36.02 -5.70 -0.50
C VAL A 144 -36.99 -6.44 0.42
N ALA A 145 -38.14 -6.90 -0.11
CA ALA A 145 -39.12 -7.72 0.57
C ALA A 145 -39.40 -9.04 -0.15
N SER A 146 -38.78 -9.25 -1.33
CA SER A 146 -38.95 -10.47 -2.15
C SER A 146 -37.66 -10.91 -2.79
N ILE A 147 -37.61 -12.15 -3.29
CA ILE A 147 -36.44 -12.66 -4.05
C ILE A 147 -36.20 -11.83 -5.32
N ALA A 148 -37.28 -11.41 -5.99
CA ALA A 148 -37.12 -10.56 -7.21
C ALA A 148 -36.49 -9.23 -6.90
N GLU A 149 -36.86 -8.57 -5.80
CA GLU A 149 -36.23 -7.31 -5.36
C GLU A 149 -34.77 -7.51 -4.92
N PHE A 150 -34.47 -8.64 -4.26
CA PHE A 150 -33.10 -9.01 -3.94
C PHE A 150 -32.25 -9.20 -5.22
N GLN A 151 -32.80 -9.86 -6.26
CA GLN A 151 -32.12 -10.00 -7.54
C GLN A 151 -31.93 -8.64 -8.24
N ASN A 152 -32.88 -7.72 -8.13
CA ASN A 152 -32.73 -6.36 -8.65
C ASN A 152 -31.62 -5.59 -7.93
N LEU A 153 -31.51 -5.73 -6.60
CA LEU A 153 -30.40 -5.16 -5.83
C LEU A 153 -29.05 -5.73 -6.30
N GLN A 154 -28.96 -7.05 -6.46
CA GLN A 154 -27.72 -7.68 -6.94
C GLN A 154 -27.36 -7.20 -8.35
N ALA A 155 -28.33 -7.09 -9.26
CA ALA A 155 -28.10 -6.57 -10.60
C ALA A 155 -27.63 -5.11 -10.60
N HIS A 156 -28.22 -4.26 -9.74
CA HIS A 156 -27.78 -2.87 -9.55
C HIS A 156 -26.32 -2.80 -9.05
N GLN A 157 -25.99 -3.57 -8.02
CA GLN A 157 -24.62 -3.63 -7.47
C GLN A 157 -23.60 -4.13 -8.50
N GLU A 158 -23.96 -5.14 -9.30
CA GLU A 158 -23.09 -5.67 -10.34
C GLU A 158 -22.87 -4.64 -11.47
N GLN A 159 -23.94 -3.93 -11.87
CA GLN A 159 -23.84 -2.84 -12.84
C GLN A 159 -22.94 -1.70 -12.31
N GLN A 160 -23.09 -1.33 -11.06
CA GLN A 160 -22.29 -0.31 -10.40
C GLN A 160 -20.82 -0.70 -10.36
N ARG A 161 -20.47 -1.92 -9.95
CA ARG A 161 -19.09 -2.43 -9.95
C ARG A 161 -18.43 -2.34 -11.32
N ARG A 162 -19.18 -2.66 -12.40
CA ARG A 162 -18.65 -2.64 -13.77
C ARG A 162 -18.51 -1.24 -14.36
N GLN A 163 -19.46 -0.37 -14.11
CA GLN A 163 -19.55 0.92 -14.78
C GLN A 163 -18.99 2.09 -13.98
N ARG A 164 -19.09 2.02 -12.65
CA ARG A 164 -18.73 3.11 -11.73
C ARG A 164 -18.18 2.53 -10.42
N PRO A 165 -17.05 1.81 -10.46
CA PRO A 165 -16.47 1.27 -9.23
C PRO A 165 -16.15 2.39 -8.24
N LEU A 166 -16.28 2.11 -6.94
CA LEU A 166 -15.95 3.05 -5.86
C LEU A 166 -14.54 3.61 -6.03
N VAL A 167 -13.56 2.75 -6.35
CA VAL A 167 -12.21 3.13 -6.74
C VAL A 167 -11.87 2.41 -8.05
N ALA A 168 -11.54 3.17 -9.09
CA ALA A 168 -11.24 2.62 -10.41
C ALA A 168 -9.92 1.85 -10.44
N ASP A 169 -9.77 0.97 -11.44
CA ASP A 169 -8.53 0.23 -11.71
C ASP A 169 -7.40 1.22 -11.98
N GLU A 170 -6.20 0.90 -11.48
CA GLU A 170 -4.95 1.62 -11.73
C GLU A 170 -5.06 3.16 -11.58
N SER A 171 -5.85 3.60 -10.58
CA SER A 171 -6.18 5.01 -10.38
C SER A 171 -5.39 5.70 -9.26
N VAL A 172 -4.68 4.95 -8.42
CA VAL A 172 -3.97 5.50 -7.26
C VAL A 172 -2.46 5.23 -7.31
N ASP A 173 -1.65 6.17 -6.80
CA ASP A 173 -0.18 6.06 -6.72
C ASP A 173 0.26 5.30 -5.49
N VAL A 174 -0.47 5.49 -4.39
CA VAL A 174 -0.13 4.89 -3.11
C VAL A 174 -1.38 4.55 -2.32
N ILE A 175 -1.34 3.38 -1.70
CA ILE A 175 -2.34 2.95 -0.73
C ILE A 175 -1.70 3.00 0.65
N VAL A 176 -2.40 3.61 1.59
CA VAL A 176 -2.07 3.57 3.02
C VAL A 176 -3.18 2.88 3.80
N SER A 177 -2.82 2.30 4.92
CA SER A 177 -3.77 1.81 5.92
C SER A 177 -3.10 1.79 7.29
N ASN A 178 -3.89 1.99 8.34
CA ASN A 178 -3.36 2.10 9.68
C ASN A 178 -4.23 1.34 10.69
N CYS A 179 -3.86 0.10 11.01
CA CYS A 179 -4.52 -0.78 11.99
C CYS A 179 -5.96 -1.19 11.61
N VAL A 180 -6.17 -1.58 10.35
CA VAL A 180 -7.51 -1.88 9.81
C VAL A 180 -7.61 -3.27 9.18
N LEU A 181 -6.52 -3.78 8.56
CA LEU A 181 -6.57 -5.02 7.81
C LEU A 181 -6.93 -6.22 8.71
N ASN A 182 -6.57 -6.16 9.97
CA ASN A 182 -6.90 -7.19 10.96
C ASN A 182 -8.40 -7.24 11.31
N LEU A 183 -9.15 -6.17 11.03
CA LEU A 183 -10.59 -6.12 11.24
C LEU A 183 -11.38 -6.85 10.14
N VAL A 184 -10.75 -7.11 9.00
CA VAL A 184 -11.33 -7.85 7.88
C VAL A 184 -11.37 -9.34 8.20
N ARG A 185 -12.50 -9.99 7.87
CA ARG A 185 -12.66 -11.43 8.06
C ARG A 185 -11.56 -12.22 7.33
N ALA A 186 -11.12 -13.31 7.92
CA ALA A 186 -10.08 -14.16 7.34
C ALA A 186 -10.38 -14.59 5.88
N GLY A 187 -11.65 -14.93 5.59
CA GLY A 187 -12.08 -15.32 4.24
C GLY A 187 -12.05 -14.21 3.20
N ASP A 188 -12.09 -12.94 3.62
CA ASP A 188 -12.12 -11.78 2.74
C ASP A 188 -10.73 -11.13 2.54
N LYS A 189 -9.75 -11.56 3.32
CA LYS A 189 -8.40 -10.96 3.29
C LYS A 189 -7.70 -11.14 1.93
N ALA A 190 -7.87 -12.28 1.27
CA ALA A 190 -7.32 -12.48 -0.08
C ALA A 190 -7.93 -11.49 -1.10
N ARG A 191 -9.23 -11.22 -0.98
CA ARG A 191 -9.92 -10.24 -1.82
C ARG A 191 -9.42 -8.81 -1.54
N LEU A 192 -9.21 -8.45 -0.28
CA LEU A 192 -8.62 -7.16 0.10
C LEU A 192 -7.29 -6.91 -0.60
N PHE A 193 -6.37 -7.89 -0.58
CA PHE A 193 -5.08 -7.77 -1.26
C PHE A 193 -5.23 -7.68 -2.79
N SER A 194 -6.18 -8.42 -3.38
CA SER A 194 -6.50 -8.33 -4.81
C SER A 194 -7.05 -6.95 -5.19
N GLU A 195 -7.90 -6.35 -4.34
CA GLU A 195 -8.44 -5.01 -4.55
C GLU A 195 -7.35 -3.93 -4.42
N MET A 196 -6.47 -4.02 -3.43
CA MET A 196 -5.30 -3.13 -3.34
C MET A 196 -4.45 -3.20 -4.61
N PHE A 197 -4.19 -4.42 -5.10
CA PHE A 197 -3.41 -4.62 -6.32
C PHE A 197 -4.13 -4.08 -7.56
N ARG A 198 -5.45 -4.24 -7.67
CA ARG A 198 -6.25 -3.75 -8.79
C ARG A 198 -6.20 -2.23 -8.91
N VAL A 199 -6.48 -1.51 -7.82
CA VAL A 199 -6.63 -0.05 -7.84
C VAL A 199 -5.30 0.70 -7.93
N LEU A 200 -4.21 0.06 -7.53
CA LEU A 200 -2.88 0.64 -7.58
C LEU A 200 -2.38 0.66 -9.03
N ARG A 201 -1.86 1.81 -9.50
CA ARG A 201 -1.26 1.91 -10.82
C ARG A 201 0.08 1.18 -10.91
N MET A 202 0.54 0.93 -12.14
CA MET A 202 1.88 0.41 -12.37
C MET A 202 2.94 1.37 -11.83
N GLY A 203 3.90 0.84 -11.07
CA GLY A 203 4.90 1.63 -10.36
C GLY A 203 4.42 2.23 -9.04
N GLY A 204 3.14 2.03 -8.69
CA GLY A 204 2.58 2.44 -7.42
C GLY A 204 3.05 1.57 -6.25
N ARG A 205 2.75 2.02 -5.03
CA ARG A 205 3.18 1.36 -3.80
C ARG A 205 2.08 1.29 -2.75
N VAL A 206 2.23 0.38 -1.82
CA VAL A 206 1.45 0.34 -0.58
C VAL A 206 2.36 0.67 0.60
N ALA A 207 1.81 1.29 1.64
CA ALA A 207 2.46 1.49 2.93
C ALA A 207 1.42 1.18 4.01
N ILE A 208 1.52 0.00 4.60
CA ILE A 208 0.51 -0.55 5.51
C ILE A 208 1.12 -0.71 6.88
N SER A 209 0.54 -0.04 7.87
CA SER A 209 0.85 -0.24 9.28
C SER A 209 -0.24 -1.07 9.93
N ASP A 210 0.12 -2.20 10.52
CA ASP A 210 -0.85 -3.04 11.25
C ASP A 210 -0.17 -3.80 12.39
N ILE A 211 -0.98 -4.41 13.26
CA ILE A 211 -0.53 -5.27 14.34
C ILE A 211 -0.32 -6.68 13.80
N VAL A 212 0.81 -7.26 14.14
CA VAL A 212 1.14 -8.67 13.84
C VAL A 212 1.45 -9.42 15.12
N SER A 213 1.33 -10.74 15.09
CA SER A 213 1.68 -11.66 16.19
C SER A 213 2.99 -12.38 15.88
N ASP A 214 3.76 -12.72 16.90
CA ASP A 214 4.95 -13.57 16.78
C ASP A 214 4.61 -15.06 16.61
N GLU A 215 3.47 -15.49 17.14
CA GLU A 215 2.96 -16.86 17.02
C GLU A 215 1.59 -16.86 16.31
N GLU A 216 1.13 -18.07 15.93
CA GLU A 216 -0.22 -18.24 15.37
C GLU A 216 -1.28 -17.90 16.41
N VAL A 217 -2.24 -17.05 16.07
CA VAL A 217 -3.36 -16.70 16.95
C VAL A 217 -4.31 -17.90 17.03
N PRO A 218 -4.49 -18.51 18.20
CA PRO A 218 -5.31 -19.71 18.34
C PRO A 218 -6.80 -19.40 18.20
N GLN A 219 -7.59 -20.42 17.82
CA GLN A 219 -9.00 -20.29 17.45
C GLN A 219 -9.87 -19.67 18.56
N ASP A 220 -9.57 -19.93 19.80
CA ASP A 220 -10.31 -19.36 20.94
C ASP A 220 -10.11 -17.84 21.05
N LEU A 221 -8.92 -17.32 20.75
CA LEU A 221 -8.67 -15.88 20.65
C LEU A 221 -9.28 -15.30 19.35
N GLN A 222 -9.25 -16.05 18.23
CA GLN A 222 -9.89 -15.61 16.98
C GLN A 222 -11.42 -15.48 17.12
N ASN A 223 -12.04 -16.21 18.04
CA ASN A 223 -13.49 -16.15 18.27
C ASN A 223 -13.91 -15.06 19.27
N ASP A 224 -12.98 -14.29 19.82
CA ASP A 224 -13.26 -13.23 20.80
C ASP A 224 -13.55 -11.89 20.08
N PRO A 225 -14.81 -11.37 20.14
CA PRO A 225 -15.19 -10.16 19.42
C PRO A 225 -14.56 -8.87 19.98
N GLU A 226 -14.22 -8.83 21.28
CA GLU A 226 -13.56 -7.68 21.87
C GLU A 226 -12.10 -7.60 21.42
N LEU A 227 -11.40 -8.73 21.46
CA LEU A 227 -10.03 -8.84 20.93
C LEU A 227 -10.00 -8.61 19.43
N TRP A 228 -11.06 -8.99 18.69
CA TRP A 228 -11.17 -8.71 17.26
C TRP A 228 -11.22 -7.21 16.99
N SER A 229 -12.10 -6.49 17.66
CA SER A 229 -12.21 -5.03 17.54
C SER A 229 -10.93 -4.30 17.98
N GLY A 230 -10.12 -4.94 18.82
CA GLY A 230 -8.79 -4.48 19.24
C GLY A 230 -7.64 -4.92 18.33
N CYS A 231 -7.87 -5.34 17.09
CA CYS A 231 -6.84 -5.80 16.13
C CYS A 231 -6.00 -7.01 16.57
N ILE A 232 -6.44 -7.78 17.58
CA ILE A 232 -5.73 -8.96 18.11
C ILE A 232 -6.16 -10.24 17.43
N SER A 233 -7.48 -10.55 17.47
CA SER A 233 -8.03 -11.82 16.97
C SER A 233 -7.79 -12.05 15.48
N GLY A 234 -7.80 -10.98 14.69
CA GLY A 234 -7.53 -11.01 13.26
C GLY A 234 -6.07 -10.76 12.88
N ALA A 235 -5.15 -10.66 13.86
CA ALA A 235 -3.75 -10.40 13.55
C ALA A 235 -3.13 -11.54 12.73
N TRP A 236 -2.30 -11.15 11.78
CA TRP A 236 -1.46 -12.07 11.03
C TRP A 236 -0.20 -12.40 11.85
N ARG A 237 0.32 -13.62 11.71
CA ARG A 237 1.69 -13.88 12.10
C ARG A 237 2.65 -13.08 11.20
N GLU A 238 3.77 -12.59 11.74
CA GLU A 238 4.70 -11.67 11.07
C GLU A 238 5.08 -12.12 9.65
N ASP A 239 5.43 -13.39 9.48
CA ASP A 239 5.82 -13.96 8.18
C ASP A 239 4.63 -14.10 7.22
N ALA A 240 3.49 -14.57 7.72
CA ALA A 240 2.27 -14.72 6.92
C ALA A 240 1.75 -13.37 6.39
N PHE A 241 2.00 -12.28 7.13
CA PHE A 241 1.66 -10.93 6.68
C PHE A 241 2.51 -10.50 5.48
N VAL A 242 3.82 -10.75 5.51
CA VAL A 242 4.73 -10.50 4.38
C VAL A 242 4.33 -11.34 3.16
N GLU A 243 4.12 -12.65 3.37
CA GLU A 243 3.71 -13.58 2.31
C GLU A 243 2.36 -13.19 1.64
N ALA A 244 1.46 -12.51 2.36
CA ALA A 244 0.21 -12.06 1.76
C ALA A 244 0.43 -11.03 0.63
N PHE A 245 1.43 -10.15 0.76
CA PHE A 245 1.83 -9.23 -0.31
C PHE A 245 2.48 -9.98 -1.47
N GLU A 246 3.34 -10.96 -1.21
CA GLU A 246 3.94 -11.80 -2.25
C GLU A 246 2.89 -12.53 -3.07
N ARG A 247 1.95 -13.20 -2.39
CA ARG A 247 0.83 -13.93 -3.03
C ARG A 247 -0.07 -13.03 -3.88
N ALA A 248 -0.20 -11.76 -3.51
CA ALA A 248 -0.95 -10.77 -4.29
C ALA A 248 -0.19 -10.23 -5.50
N GLY A 249 1.10 -10.56 -5.66
CA GLY A 249 1.93 -10.17 -6.80
C GLY A 249 2.71 -8.86 -6.60
N PHE A 250 2.79 -8.36 -5.38
CA PHE A 250 3.67 -7.24 -5.04
C PHE A 250 5.13 -7.66 -5.10
N PHE A 251 6.03 -6.69 -5.22
CA PHE A 251 7.48 -6.88 -5.18
C PHE A 251 8.16 -5.82 -4.32
N GLY A 252 9.46 -6.00 -4.05
CA GLY A 252 10.24 -5.05 -3.24
C GLY A 252 9.63 -4.86 -1.87
N ILE A 253 9.14 -5.96 -1.30
CA ILE A 253 8.46 -5.98 -0.02
C ILE A 253 9.48 -5.72 1.08
N GLN A 254 9.24 -4.70 1.88
CA GLN A 254 10.13 -4.29 2.96
C GLN A 254 9.36 -4.18 4.27
N LEU A 255 9.90 -4.79 5.31
CA LEU A 255 9.51 -4.50 6.68
C LEU A 255 10.17 -3.15 7.09
N ALA A 256 9.51 -2.05 6.71
CA ALA A 256 10.07 -0.70 6.83
C ALA A 256 10.17 -0.25 8.31
N LYS A 257 9.27 -0.75 9.15
CA LYS A 257 9.29 -0.53 10.58
C LYS A 257 8.78 -1.78 11.31
N ARG A 258 9.38 -2.09 12.45
CA ARG A 258 8.93 -3.10 13.40
C ARG A 258 9.25 -2.62 14.80
N ASP A 259 8.25 -2.52 15.64
CA ASP A 259 8.45 -2.10 17.02
C ASP A 259 9.17 -3.21 17.80
N SER A 260 10.22 -2.83 18.53
CA SER A 260 11.03 -3.76 19.31
C SER A 260 10.31 -4.29 20.55
N VAL A 261 9.40 -3.48 21.11
CA VAL A 261 8.60 -3.82 22.28
C VAL A 261 7.19 -4.19 21.82
N PRO A 262 6.60 -5.29 22.31
CA PRO A 262 5.22 -5.62 21.98
C PRO A 262 4.28 -4.53 22.53
N TRP A 263 3.30 -4.16 21.73
CA TRP A 263 2.22 -3.30 22.19
C TRP A 263 1.34 -3.99 23.25
N ARG A 264 1.11 -5.29 23.05
CA ARG A 264 0.29 -6.11 23.94
C ARG A 264 0.77 -7.56 23.95
N THR A 265 0.60 -8.25 25.08
CA THR A 265 0.82 -9.70 25.18
C THR A 265 -0.48 -10.35 25.67
N VAL A 266 -0.98 -11.35 24.95
CA VAL A 266 -2.21 -12.09 25.28
C VAL A 266 -1.91 -13.58 25.27
N LYS A 267 -2.10 -14.27 26.39
CA LYS A 267 -1.78 -15.70 26.56
C LYS A 267 -0.34 -16.10 26.13
N GLY A 268 0.60 -15.21 26.33
CA GLY A 268 2.01 -15.43 25.95
C GLY A 268 2.38 -15.00 24.56
N ILE A 269 1.41 -14.76 23.65
CA ILE A 269 1.63 -14.29 22.30
C ILE A 269 1.87 -12.78 22.32
N GLU A 270 2.94 -12.33 21.67
CA GLU A 270 3.29 -10.92 21.56
C GLU A 270 2.70 -10.28 20.31
N PHE A 271 2.04 -9.16 20.48
CA PHE A 271 1.46 -8.36 19.40
C PHE A 271 2.20 -7.03 19.27
N ARG A 272 2.66 -6.70 18.07
CA ARG A 272 3.44 -5.49 17.81
C ARG A 272 3.09 -4.82 16.49
N SER A 273 3.32 -3.53 16.41
CA SER A 273 3.14 -2.78 15.16
C SER A 273 4.29 -3.05 14.19
N VAL A 274 3.91 -3.26 12.94
CA VAL A 274 4.83 -3.28 11.80
C VAL A 274 4.33 -2.35 10.71
N THR A 275 5.24 -1.84 9.87
CA THR A 275 4.90 -1.15 8.63
C THR A 275 5.55 -1.85 7.46
N ILE A 276 4.75 -2.31 6.52
CA ILE A 276 5.21 -2.91 5.27
C ILE A 276 5.05 -1.91 4.13
N VAL A 277 6.10 -1.81 3.31
CA VAL A 277 6.07 -1.13 2.01
C VAL A 277 6.26 -2.16 0.91
N ALA A 278 5.42 -2.13 -0.12
CA ALA A 278 5.52 -3.03 -1.26
C ALA A 278 5.07 -2.32 -2.54
N HIS A 279 5.44 -2.84 -3.71
CA HIS A 279 5.27 -2.14 -4.99
C HIS A 279 4.53 -3.02 -6.02
N LYS A 280 3.77 -2.39 -6.93
CA LYS A 280 3.18 -3.03 -8.11
C LYS A 280 4.01 -2.72 -9.34
N GLY A 281 4.34 -3.73 -10.19
CA GLY A 281 5.11 -3.44 -11.42
C GLY A 281 5.74 -4.64 -12.14
N LYS A 282 5.51 -5.87 -11.68
CA LYS A 282 6.09 -7.08 -12.30
C LYS A 282 5.41 -7.51 -13.62
N GLN A 283 4.34 -6.85 -14.04
CA GLN A 283 3.55 -7.24 -15.22
C GLN A 283 4.28 -6.90 -16.52
N GLY A 284 4.01 -7.68 -17.56
CA GLY A 284 4.54 -7.46 -18.91
C GLY A 284 5.64 -8.45 -19.32
N PRO A 285 6.03 -8.40 -20.61
CA PRO A 285 7.01 -9.33 -21.19
C PRO A 285 8.43 -9.03 -20.72
N CYS A 286 9.27 -10.06 -20.70
CA CYS A 286 10.72 -9.93 -20.52
C CYS A 286 11.38 -9.69 -21.88
N LEU A 287 11.84 -8.46 -22.10
CA LEU A 287 12.44 -8.02 -23.37
C LEU A 287 13.95 -7.74 -23.20
N GLU A 288 14.73 -8.15 -24.21
CA GLU A 288 16.17 -7.89 -24.28
C GLU A 288 16.42 -6.53 -24.93
N ARG A 289 16.99 -5.60 -24.15
CA ARG A 289 17.31 -4.25 -24.63
C ARG A 289 18.78 -3.86 -24.36
N ASN A 290 19.66 -4.85 -24.18
CA ASN A 290 21.08 -4.68 -23.88
C ASN A 290 21.38 -3.89 -22.59
N GLN A 291 20.42 -3.84 -21.68
CA GLN A 291 20.53 -3.22 -20.38
C GLN A 291 21.29 -4.12 -19.39
N ALA A 292 21.89 -3.51 -18.37
CA ALA A 292 22.51 -4.25 -17.29
C ALA A 292 22.32 -3.56 -15.95
N LEU A 293 22.49 -4.33 -14.88
CA LEU A 293 22.51 -3.85 -13.51
C LEU A 293 23.83 -4.21 -12.84
N ILE A 294 24.31 -3.33 -11.96
CA ILE A 294 25.44 -3.62 -11.06
C ILE A 294 24.92 -3.50 -9.63
N TYR A 295 24.99 -4.58 -8.87
CA TYR A 295 24.73 -4.56 -7.44
C TYR A 295 25.93 -3.98 -6.70
N ALA A 296 25.72 -2.92 -5.91
CA ALA A 296 26.76 -2.19 -5.20
C ALA A 296 27.29 -2.94 -3.97
N GLY A 297 26.48 -3.74 -3.34
CA GLY A 297 26.81 -4.40 -2.08
C GLY A 297 25.80 -4.05 -0.97
N PRO A 298 26.06 -4.46 0.31
CA PRO A 298 27.33 -4.97 0.85
C PRO A 298 27.56 -6.49 0.69
N TRP A 299 26.50 -7.27 0.38
CA TRP A 299 26.61 -8.73 0.29
C TRP A 299 27.44 -9.18 -0.92
N LYS A 300 28.01 -10.38 -0.89
CA LYS A 300 28.71 -10.95 -2.05
C LYS A 300 27.79 -11.11 -3.25
N GLN A 301 26.55 -11.49 -3.00
CA GLN A 301 25.44 -11.55 -3.95
C GLN A 301 24.12 -11.47 -3.22
N VAL A 302 23.08 -11.07 -3.93
CA VAL A 302 21.69 -11.12 -3.49
C VAL A 302 20.83 -11.84 -4.50
N VAL A 303 19.69 -12.34 -4.06
CA VAL A 303 18.67 -12.98 -4.90
C VAL A 303 17.37 -12.21 -4.69
N ASP A 304 16.69 -11.83 -5.77
CA ASP A 304 15.37 -11.23 -5.68
C ASP A 304 14.25 -12.28 -5.59
N ASP A 305 13.02 -11.85 -5.37
CA ASP A 305 11.84 -12.72 -5.22
C ASP A 305 11.54 -13.55 -6.49
N ASP A 306 12.08 -13.17 -7.65
CA ASP A 306 11.93 -13.88 -8.92
C ASP A 306 13.10 -14.84 -9.18
N GLY A 307 14.06 -14.94 -8.26
CA GLY A 307 15.23 -15.81 -8.33
C GLY A 307 16.36 -15.25 -9.20
N HIS A 308 16.35 -13.96 -9.56
CA HIS A 308 17.49 -13.34 -10.22
C HIS A 308 18.63 -13.15 -9.24
N VAL A 309 19.84 -13.58 -9.64
CA VAL A 309 21.04 -13.44 -8.81
C VAL A 309 21.83 -12.22 -9.25
N PHE A 310 22.11 -11.32 -8.31
CA PHE A 310 22.93 -10.12 -8.54
C PHE A 310 24.25 -10.25 -7.78
N VAL A 311 25.35 -10.45 -8.51
CA VAL A 311 26.70 -10.57 -7.94
C VAL A 311 27.32 -9.18 -7.83
N ARG A 312 27.85 -8.84 -6.63
CA ARG A 312 28.42 -7.52 -6.35
C ARG A 312 29.49 -7.12 -7.37
N GLY A 313 29.35 -5.93 -7.94
CA GLY A 313 30.28 -5.34 -8.88
C GLY A 313 30.28 -5.96 -10.28
N LYS A 314 29.44 -6.98 -10.54
CA LYS A 314 29.32 -7.58 -11.87
C LYS A 314 28.18 -6.95 -12.67
N ARG A 315 28.39 -6.80 -13.97
CA ARG A 315 27.33 -6.38 -14.91
C ARG A 315 26.41 -7.55 -15.17
N MET A 316 25.23 -7.51 -14.57
CA MET A 316 24.21 -8.55 -14.72
C MET A 316 23.30 -8.16 -15.88
N ALA A 317 23.12 -9.05 -16.86
CA ALA A 317 22.15 -8.88 -17.93
C ALA A 317 20.74 -9.09 -17.34
N VAL A 318 19.83 -8.21 -17.65
CA VAL A 318 18.44 -8.25 -17.20
C VAL A 318 17.49 -7.87 -18.32
N CYS A 319 16.22 -8.29 -18.22
CA CYS A 319 15.18 -7.81 -19.13
C CYS A 319 14.81 -6.35 -18.81
N ASP A 320 14.19 -5.67 -19.77
CA ASP A 320 13.72 -4.28 -19.63
C ASP A 320 12.79 -4.08 -18.42
N LYS A 321 11.94 -5.06 -18.14
CA LYS A 321 11.05 -5.01 -16.97
C LYS A 321 11.85 -5.00 -15.65
N THR A 322 12.75 -5.94 -15.47
CA THR A 322 13.63 -6.00 -14.28
C THR A 322 14.49 -4.74 -14.18
N PHE A 323 15.01 -4.26 -15.30
CA PHE A 323 15.79 -3.03 -15.34
C PHE A 323 14.99 -1.85 -14.80
N ARG A 324 13.78 -1.60 -15.31
CA ARG A 324 12.90 -0.50 -14.86
C ARG A 324 12.53 -0.61 -13.39
N ILE A 325 12.24 -1.82 -12.90
CA ILE A 325 11.92 -2.07 -11.49
C ILE A 325 13.11 -1.70 -10.59
N MET A 326 14.31 -2.20 -10.94
CA MET A 326 15.50 -2.05 -10.10
C MET A 326 16.10 -0.65 -10.14
N THR A 327 15.86 0.11 -11.21
CA THR A 327 16.39 1.47 -11.39
C THR A 327 15.34 2.56 -11.15
N GLN A 328 14.14 2.20 -10.71
CA GLN A 328 13.08 3.16 -10.42
C GLN A 328 13.57 4.21 -9.41
N VAL A 329 13.51 5.48 -9.79
CA VAL A 329 13.87 6.60 -8.90
C VAL A 329 13.02 6.54 -7.62
N ASN A 330 13.67 6.54 -6.47
CA ASN A 330 13.05 6.33 -5.16
C ASN A 330 12.32 4.96 -5.02
N GLY A 331 12.64 4.00 -5.85
CA GLY A 331 12.19 2.60 -5.72
C GLY A 331 12.96 1.84 -4.61
N PRO A 332 12.52 0.62 -4.30
CA PRO A 332 13.07 -0.16 -3.19
C PRO A 332 14.56 -0.51 -3.33
N TYR A 333 15.08 -0.51 -4.55
CA TYR A 333 16.45 -0.95 -4.86
C TYR A 333 17.39 0.20 -5.25
N ALA A 334 16.91 1.45 -5.30
CA ALA A 334 17.63 2.60 -5.85
C ALA A 334 18.99 2.89 -5.18
N LYS A 335 19.18 2.47 -3.93
CA LYS A 335 20.44 2.67 -3.18
C LYS A 335 21.50 1.61 -3.48
N ASP A 336 21.07 0.44 -3.93
CA ASP A 336 21.91 -0.75 -3.99
C ASP A 336 22.22 -1.18 -5.44
N ILE A 337 21.58 -0.55 -6.42
CA ILE A 337 21.66 -0.93 -7.84
C ILE A 337 22.06 0.26 -8.70
N PHE A 338 23.07 0.05 -9.55
CA PHE A 338 23.40 0.97 -10.65
C PHE A 338 22.86 0.41 -11.98
N GLY A 339 22.04 1.20 -12.68
CA GLY A 339 21.55 0.89 -14.01
C GLY A 339 22.58 1.23 -15.10
N ILE A 340 22.69 0.38 -16.10
CA ILE A 340 23.51 0.61 -17.30
C ILE A 340 22.60 0.52 -18.51
N GLU A 341 22.33 1.67 -19.11
CA GLU A 341 21.61 1.78 -20.37
C GLU A 341 22.55 1.51 -21.57
N PRO A 342 22.04 0.93 -22.65
CA PRO A 342 22.81 0.82 -23.88
C PRO A 342 23.00 2.19 -24.52
N ARG A 343 24.16 2.46 -25.13
CA ARG A 343 24.40 3.71 -25.88
C ARG A 343 23.43 3.91 -27.05
N LYS A 344 23.04 2.81 -27.70
CA LYS A 344 21.99 2.81 -28.72
C LYS A 344 20.79 2.06 -28.16
N GLU A 345 19.72 2.79 -27.96
CA GLU A 345 18.47 2.22 -27.47
C GLU A 345 17.93 1.16 -28.44
N VAL A 346 17.48 0.03 -27.89
CA VAL A 346 16.75 -1.00 -28.62
C VAL A 346 15.25 -0.72 -28.43
N PRO A 347 14.51 -0.35 -29.50
CA PRO A 347 13.08 -0.11 -29.43
C PRO A 347 12.32 -1.34 -28.92
N VAL A 348 11.26 -1.14 -28.14
CA VAL A 348 10.43 -2.25 -27.61
C VAL A 348 9.89 -3.13 -28.75
N THR A 349 9.55 -2.53 -29.90
CA THR A 349 9.05 -3.23 -31.09
C THR A 349 10.08 -4.13 -31.77
N GLU A 350 11.38 -3.89 -31.55
CA GLU A 350 12.49 -4.65 -32.12
C GLU A 350 13.14 -5.61 -31.10
N ALA A 351 12.77 -5.43 -29.81
CA ALA A 351 13.37 -6.17 -28.70
C ALA A 351 12.94 -7.65 -28.73
N LYS A 352 13.92 -8.54 -28.65
CA LYS A 352 13.68 -9.97 -28.55
C LYS A 352 13.28 -10.37 -27.14
N SER A 353 12.69 -11.55 -26.99
CA SER A 353 12.42 -12.12 -25.68
C SER A 353 13.74 -12.38 -24.93
N PHE A 354 13.75 -12.04 -23.64
CA PHE A 354 14.88 -12.30 -22.73
C PHE A 354 14.54 -13.46 -21.79
N SER A 355 15.47 -14.40 -21.62
CA SER A 355 15.33 -15.47 -20.62
C SER A 355 15.86 -14.97 -19.27
N CYS A 356 14.96 -14.83 -18.31
CA CYS A 356 15.31 -14.46 -16.94
C CYS A 356 15.81 -15.64 -16.09
N LYS A 357 16.03 -16.81 -16.67
CA LYS A 357 16.50 -17.98 -15.94
C LYS A 357 18.03 -17.99 -15.81
N GLY A 358 18.51 -18.26 -14.59
CA GLY A 358 19.94 -18.42 -14.30
C GLY A 358 20.69 -17.10 -14.12
N ILE A 359 22.02 -17.19 -14.12
CA ILE A 359 22.93 -16.04 -13.98
C ILE A 359 23.43 -15.65 -15.36
N ALA A 360 23.14 -14.44 -15.79
CA ALA A 360 23.60 -13.90 -17.06
C ALA A 360 24.45 -12.64 -16.83
N PHE A 361 25.67 -12.64 -17.37
CA PHE A 361 26.54 -11.47 -17.36
C PHE A 361 26.39 -10.68 -18.67
N ARG A 362 26.40 -9.35 -18.57
CA ARG A 362 26.41 -8.47 -19.74
C ARG A 362 27.83 -8.11 -20.14
N ASP A 363 28.25 -8.51 -21.33
CA ASP A 363 29.50 -8.00 -21.91
C ASP A 363 29.36 -6.47 -22.08
N PRO A 364 30.32 -5.66 -21.60
CA PRO A 364 30.30 -4.22 -21.78
C PRO A 364 30.18 -3.77 -23.25
N ARG A 365 30.68 -4.52 -24.18
CA ARG A 365 30.58 -4.23 -25.62
C ARG A 365 29.15 -4.29 -26.14
N GLN A 366 28.28 -5.13 -25.56
CA GLN A 366 26.87 -5.20 -25.94
C GLN A 366 26.13 -3.91 -25.58
N SER A 367 26.43 -3.31 -24.41
CA SER A 367 25.83 -2.04 -24.02
C SER A 367 26.43 -0.83 -24.74
N LYS A 368 27.72 -0.88 -25.09
CA LYS A 368 28.41 0.18 -25.83
C LYS A 368 28.12 0.16 -27.34
N GLY A 369 27.85 -1.01 -27.90
CA GLY A 369 27.87 -1.31 -29.31
C GLY A 369 29.18 -2.04 -29.68
N LEU A 370 29.10 -3.05 -30.52
CA LEU A 370 30.26 -3.89 -30.88
C LEU A 370 31.36 -3.10 -31.60
N ASP A 371 30.98 -2.06 -32.33
CA ASP A 371 31.86 -1.18 -33.10
C ASP A 371 32.33 0.05 -32.34
N TYR A 372 32.05 0.10 -31.02
CA TYR A 372 32.40 1.26 -30.19
C TYR A 372 33.92 1.27 -29.91
N ASP A 373 34.59 2.28 -30.44
CA ASP A 373 36.01 2.48 -30.28
C ASP A 373 36.41 3.96 -30.02
N ALA A 374 35.46 4.80 -29.59
CA ALA A 374 35.73 6.20 -29.32
C ALA A 374 36.73 6.37 -28.16
N THR A 375 37.81 7.10 -28.39
CA THR A 375 38.70 7.58 -27.32
C THR A 375 38.17 8.91 -26.80
N MET A 376 37.90 8.97 -25.52
CA MET A 376 37.51 10.19 -24.83
C MET A 376 38.59 10.52 -23.79
N ASP A 377 39.31 11.59 -24.00
CA ASP A 377 40.21 12.10 -22.97
C ASP A 377 39.38 12.67 -21.83
N GLY A 378 39.63 12.21 -20.61
CA GLY A 378 38.91 12.65 -19.40
C GLY A 378 39.16 14.07 -18.97
N SER A 379 39.68 14.93 -19.87
CA SER A 379 40.13 16.31 -19.62
C SER A 379 39.03 17.36 -19.68
N SER A 380 37.75 17.01 -19.81
CA SER A 380 36.70 18.02 -19.72
C SER A 380 36.23 18.18 -18.28
N SER A 381 36.75 19.24 -17.65
CA SER A 381 36.29 19.91 -16.42
C SER A 381 36.46 19.18 -15.09
N CYS A 382 37.67 19.02 -14.63
CA CYS A 382 37.92 19.40 -13.24
C CYS A 382 37.97 20.93 -13.18
N THR A 383 36.88 21.56 -12.89
CA THR A 383 36.92 22.93 -12.38
C THR A 383 37.61 22.92 -11.03
N THR A 384 38.44 23.90 -10.78
CA THR A 384 39.44 24.02 -9.70
C THR A 384 38.91 24.02 -8.26
N ASP A 385 37.70 23.57 -8.00
CA ASP A 385 37.11 23.46 -6.66
C ASP A 385 36.69 22.03 -6.37
N GLY A 386 37.64 21.21 -5.88
CA GLY A 386 37.29 19.98 -5.14
C GLY A 386 37.62 18.64 -5.74
N CYS A 387 38.77 18.47 -6.41
CA CYS A 387 39.33 17.14 -6.67
C CYS A 387 40.68 17.01 -5.96
N CYS A 388 40.68 16.57 -4.70
CA CYS A 388 41.68 15.71 -4.03
C CYS A 388 41.15 15.34 -2.64
#